data_a7c949626299be3adf3e54049dd657ba
#
_entry.id   a7c949626299be3adf3e54049dd657ba
#
_cell.length_a   1.000
_cell.length_b   1.000
_cell.length_c   1.000
_cell.angle_alpha   90.00
_cell.angle_beta   90.00
_cell.angle_gamma   90.00
#
_symmetry.space_group_name_H-M   'P 1'
#
loop_
_entity.id
_entity.type
_entity.pdbx_description
1 polymer ?
#
loop_
_entity_poly.entity_id
_entity_poly.type
_entity_poly.pdbx_seq_one_letter_code
_entity_poly.pdbx_strand_id
1 'polypeptide(L)'
;TQSNILKVLPMKFSRSSYLPFDFSRRSFMHIGLLGGLGLSLGDFLQMKAQGAQKFYKSVEGPAKNVIHIYLPGGMAHQESWDPKPYAPLEYRGPFGSVKTKIPGIHFSENFQESAKIADKLTICRSMTHGEAAHERGTHNMFTGYKPSPAIKFPSFGSVVSHELGSRKNLPPYVCIPRVPNEFAGSGYLSSSFGPFSVGSDPAKKEFEVRDLSLPKDISDHRFADRKNLLKMVDSHFRSKENSDGLDAMDKFYKDAYSLINSKEAKEAFDLSKENQKVKERYGKNEAGLR
;
A
#
# COMPACT_ATOMS: atom_id res chain seq x y z
N THR A 1 -30.24 18.28 35.87
CA THR A 1 -28.97 17.77 35.28
C THR A 1 -29.27 17.27 33.89
N GLN A 2 -28.94 18.12 32.91
CA GLN A 2 -29.26 17.92 31.49
C GLN A 2 -28.29 16.94 30.89
N SER A 3 -28.82 15.88 30.29
CA SER A 3 -28.10 14.93 29.48
C SER A 3 -27.95 15.47 28.04
N ASN A 4 -26.73 15.82 27.64
CA ASN A 4 -26.37 16.11 26.25
C ASN A 4 -26.33 14.81 25.45
N ILE A 5 -27.40 14.52 24.73
CA ILE A 5 -27.44 13.50 23.71
C ILE A 5 -26.85 14.11 22.43
N LEU A 6 -25.63 13.67 22.08
CA LEU A 6 -25.03 13.95 20.77
C LEU A 6 -25.92 13.33 19.67
N LYS A 7 -26.61 14.19 18.93
CA LYS A 7 -27.34 13.82 17.72
C LYS A 7 -26.34 13.40 16.65
N VAL A 8 -26.22 12.09 16.46
CA VAL A 8 -25.55 11.54 15.29
C VAL A 8 -26.44 11.82 14.08
N LEU A 9 -26.04 12.75 13.24
CA LEU A 9 -26.68 12.98 11.94
C LEU A 9 -26.47 11.76 11.04
N PRO A 10 -27.49 11.20 10.41
CA PRO A 10 -27.33 10.10 9.48
C PRO A 10 -26.62 10.61 8.22
N MET A 11 -25.40 10.12 7.97
CA MET A 11 -24.75 10.29 6.67
C MET A 11 -25.58 9.56 5.61
N LYS A 12 -26.30 10.31 4.80
CA LYS A 12 -26.89 9.79 3.57
C LYS A 12 -25.77 9.48 2.58
N PHE A 13 -25.33 8.23 2.53
CA PHE A 13 -24.53 7.75 1.42
C PHE A 13 -25.40 7.70 0.16
N SER A 14 -25.24 8.69 -0.71
CA SER A 14 -25.78 8.67 -2.05
C SER A 14 -25.07 7.57 -2.86
N ARG A 15 -25.81 6.61 -3.38
CA ARG A 15 -25.38 5.45 -4.19
C ARG A 15 -24.90 5.83 -5.60
N SER A 16 -24.45 7.04 -5.84
CA SER A 16 -24.13 7.52 -7.19
C SER A 16 -22.88 8.38 -7.17
N SER A 17 -21.70 7.79 -7.24
CA SER A 17 -20.52 8.52 -7.70
C SER A 17 -19.24 7.68 -7.83
N TYR A 18 -19.33 6.52 -8.53
CA TYR A 18 -18.12 5.78 -8.93
C TYR A 18 -17.86 5.78 -10.45
N LEU A 19 -18.50 6.68 -11.18
CA LEU A 19 -18.05 7.02 -12.53
C LEU A 19 -17.55 8.47 -12.47
N PRO A 20 -16.29 8.75 -12.84
CA PRO A 20 -15.77 10.12 -12.88
C PRO A 20 -16.45 11.00 -13.94
N PHE A 21 -17.43 10.46 -14.66
CA PHE A 21 -18.17 11.13 -15.73
C PHE A 21 -19.66 10.91 -15.53
N ASP A 22 -20.30 11.79 -14.82
CA ASP A 22 -21.76 11.97 -14.91
C ASP A 22 -22.04 12.75 -16.20
N PHE A 23 -22.32 12.03 -17.31
CA PHE A 23 -22.79 12.62 -18.56
C PHE A 23 -24.26 13.02 -18.43
N SER A 24 -24.55 13.95 -17.53
CA SER A 24 -25.87 14.55 -17.49
C SER A 24 -26.10 15.39 -18.76
N ARG A 25 -27.36 15.53 -19.17
CA ARG A 25 -27.74 16.42 -20.30
C ARG A 25 -27.18 17.83 -20.11
N ARG A 26 -27.08 18.29 -18.87
CA ARG A 26 -26.50 19.59 -18.49
C ARG A 26 -24.99 19.65 -18.74
N SER A 27 -24.24 18.58 -18.43
CA SER A 27 -22.81 18.48 -18.73
C SER A 27 -22.54 18.47 -20.24
N PHE A 28 -23.40 17.79 -21.01
CA PHE A 28 -23.34 17.81 -22.47
C PHE A 28 -23.58 19.20 -23.06
N MET A 29 -24.57 19.93 -22.57
CA MET A 29 -24.86 21.32 -22.97
C MET A 29 -23.70 22.26 -22.64
N HIS A 30 -23.05 22.09 -21.48
CA HIS A 30 -21.87 22.88 -21.10
C HIS A 30 -20.69 22.60 -22.04
N ILE A 31 -20.47 21.36 -22.46
CA ILE A 31 -19.41 20.98 -23.41
C ILE A 31 -19.67 21.63 -24.78
N GLY A 32 -20.92 21.57 -25.24
CA GLY A 32 -21.31 22.23 -26.48
C GLY A 32 -21.13 23.75 -26.47
N LEU A 33 -21.47 24.40 -25.39
CA LEU A 33 -21.28 25.83 -25.18
C LEU A 33 -19.80 26.23 -25.18
N LEU A 34 -18.97 25.45 -24.47
CA LEU A 34 -17.52 25.67 -24.38
C LEU A 34 -16.82 25.43 -25.71
N GLY A 35 -17.28 24.46 -26.52
CA GLY A 35 -16.82 24.24 -27.87
C GLY A 35 -17.10 25.45 -28.79
N GLY A 36 -18.27 26.08 -28.63
CA GLY A 36 -18.60 27.34 -29.34
C GLY A 36 -17.73 28.53 -28.92
N LEU A 37 -17.09 28.48 -27.76
CA LEU A 37 -16.13 29.48 -27.26
C LEU A 37 -14.67 29.13 -27.57
N GLY A 38 -14.41 28.09 -28.35
CA GLY A 38 -13.06 27.68 -28.77
C GLY A 38 -12.29 26.85 -27.72
N LEU A 39 -12.95 26.39 -26.66
CA LEU A 39 -12.34 25.48 -25.66
C LEU A 39 -12.55 24.03 -26.08
N SER A 40 -11.49 23.25 -26.08
CA SER A 40 -11.56 21.83 -26.39
C SER A 40 -12.12 21.03 -25.18
N LEU A 41 -12.63 19.83 -25.47
CA LEU A 41 -13.02 18.89 -24.40
C LEU A 41 -11.84 18.61 -23.47
N GLY A 42 -10.62 18.57 -23.99
CA GLY A 42 -9.39 18.41 -23.22
C GLY A 42 -9.19 19.53 -22.20
N ASP A 43 -9.35 20.78 -22.62
CA ASP A 43 -9.24 21.95 -21.74
C ASP A 43 -10.31 21.93 -20.65
N PHE A 44 -11.54 21.57 -20.99
CA PHE A 44 -12.62 21.41 -19.99
C PHE A 44 -12.31 20.33 -18.96
N LEU A 45 -11.81 19.17 -19.39
CA LEU A 45 -11.44 18.08 -18.50
C LEU A 45 -10.25 18.46 -17.61
N GLN A 46 -9.27 19.18 -18.18
CA GLN A 46 -8.13 19.69 -17.42
C GLN A 46 -8.54 20.74 -16.39
N MET A 47 -9.42 21.69 -16.73
CA MET A 47 -9.98 22.66 -15.78
C MET A 47 -10.78 21.96 -14.67
N LYS A 48 -11.56 20.92 -15.00
CA LYS A 48 -12.31 20.14 -14.03
C LYS A 48 -11.38 19.37 -13.09
N ALA A 49 -10.31 18.79 -13.60
CA ALA A 49 -9.29 18.12 -12.80
C ALA A 49 -8.55 19.10 -11.87
N GLN A 50 -8.17 20.28 -12.36
CA GLN A 50 -7.54 21.33 -11.54
C GLN A 50 -8.49 21.91 -10.51
N GLY A 51 -9.78 22.04 -10.84
CA GLY A 51 -10.83 22.44 -9.88
C GLY A 51 -11.04 21.40 -8.79
N ALA A 52 -11.00 20.10 -9.12
CA ALA A 52 -11.07 19.03 -8.15
C ALA A 52 -9.87 19.03 -7.20
N GLN A 53 -8.66 19.31 -7.68
CA GLN A 53 -7.48 19.45 -6.82
C GLN A 53 -7.61 20.57 -5.78
N LYS A 54 -8.28 21.68 -6.09
CA LYS A 54 -8.53 22.77 -5.12
C LYS A 54 -9.53 22.40 -4.01
N PHE A 55 -10.42 21.44 -4.25
CA PHE A 55 -11.37 20.94 -3.25
C PHE A 55 -10.79 19.87 -2.33
N TYR A 56 -9.75 19.15 -2.76
CA TYR A 56 -8.96 18.31 -1.88
C TYR A 56 -7.88 19.16 -1.20
N LYS A 57 -8.31 19.99 -0.26
CA LYS A 57 -7.41 20.42 0.80
C LYS A 57 -6.92 19.12 1.42
N SER A 58 -5.65 18.80 1.26
CA SER A 58 -5.04 17.62 1.86
C SER A 58 -5.35 17.69 3.34
N VAL A 59 -6.31 16.89 3.80
CA VAL A 59 -6.49 16.67 5.22
C VAL A 59 -5.22 15.94 5.61
N GLU A 60 -4.26 16.65 6.19
CA GLU A 60 -3.08 16.04 6.75
C GLU A 60 -3.55 15.07 7.82
N GLY A 61 -3.73 13.81 7.41
CA GLY A 61 -4.07 12.74 8.32
C GLY A 61 -2.92 12.55 9.33
N PRO A 62 -3.21 12.16 10.56
CA PRO A 62 -2.20 11.89 11.56
C PRO A 62 -1.32 10.69 11.19
N ALA A 63 -1.80 9.78 10.35
CA ALA A 63 -1.09 8.60 9.92
C ALA A 63 0.00 8.96 8.90
N LYS A 64 1.23 8.60 9.23
CA LYS A 64 2.41 8.88 8.40
C LYS A 64 3.08 7.64 7.84
N ASN A 65 2.69 6.45 8.32
CA ASN A 65 3.21 5.17 7.89
C ASN A 65 2.05 4.20 7.74
N VAL A 66 2.17 3.27 6.77
CA VAL A 66 1.20 2.20 6.54
C VAL A 66 1.93 0.88 6.62
N ILE A 67 1.40 -0.06 7.41
CA ILE A 67 1.84 -1.45 7.44
C ILE A 67 0.68 -2.28 6.89
N HIS A 68 0.88 -2.90 5.73
CA HIS A 68 -0.09 -3.79 5.12
C HIS A 68 0.32 -5.24 5.40
N ILE A 69 -0.45 -5.95 6.22
CA ILE A 69 -0.25 -7.37 6.52
C ILE A 69 -1.19 -8.15 5.60
N TYR A 70 -0.62 -8.79 4.59
CA TYR A 70 -1.35 -9.65 3.67
C TYR A 70 -1.32 -11.10 4.15
N LEU A 71 -2.50 -11.66 4.39
CA LEU A 71 -2.68 -13.05 4.78
C LEU A 71 -3.31 -13.81 3.60
N PRO A 72 -2.52 -14.51 2.79
CA PRO A 72 -3.02 -15.20 1.61
C PRO A 72 -3.84 -16.43 2.01
N GLY A 73 -5.14 -16.36 1.86
CA GLY A 73 -6.07 -17.49 1.98
C GLY A 73 -6.10 -18.20 3.32
N GLY A 74 -7.09 -19.02 3.51
CA GLY A 74 -7.11 -20.03 4.54
C GLY A 74 -7.72 -19.67 5.88
N MET A 75 -7.76 -18.42 6.32
CA MET A 75 -8.43 -18.07 7.56
C MET A 75 -9.86 -17.61 7.30
N ALA A 76 -10.83 -18.41 7.76
CA ALA A 76 -12.22 -18.02 7.72
C ALA A 76 -12.50 -16.86 8.69
N HIS A 77 -13.49 -16.01 8.36
CA HIS A 77 -13.86 -14.90 9.23
C HIS A 77 -14.36 -15.37 10.59
N GLN A 78 -14.98 -16.56 10.67
CA GLN A 78 -15.40 -17.18 11.93
C GLN A 78 -14.22 -17.52 12.85
N GLU A 79 -13.07 -17.83 12.29
CA GLU A 79 -11.86 -18.19 13.03
C GLU A 79 -11.03 -16.97 13.43
N SER A 80 -11.50 -15.76 13.12
CA SER A 80 -10.81 -14.50 13.41
C SER A 80 -11.69 -13.50 14.17
N TRP A 81 -12.10 -12.42 13.51
CA TRP A 81 -12.81 -11.31 14.16
C TRP A 81 -14.34 -11.40 14.11
N ASP A 82 -14.90 -12.45 13.51
CA ASP A 82 -16.34 -12.65 13.40
C ASP A 82 -16.79 -14.09 13.72
N PRO A 83 -16.58 -14.60 14.95
CA PRO A 83 -16.82 -15.99 15.32
C PRO A 83 -18.30 -16.38 15.36
N LYS A 84 -19.23 -15.42 15.30
CA LYS A 84 -20.69 -15.64 15.33
C LYS A 84 -21.14 -16.56 16.47
N PRO A 85 -20.79 -16.28 17.76
CA PRO A 85 -20.95 -17.22 18.87
C PRO A 85 -22.39 -17.65 19.14
N TYR A 86 -23.38 -16.88 18.69
CA TYR A 86 -24.80 -17.15 18.87
C TYR A 86 -25.46 -17.77 17.64
N ALA A 87 -24.71 -18.00 16.56
CA ALA A 87 -25.24 -18.69 15.40
C ALA A 87 -25.28 -20.22 15.59
N PRO A 88 -26.10 -20.96 14.84
CA PRO A 88 -26.05 -22.42 14.77
C PRO A 88 -24.65 -22.93 14.43
N LEU A 89 -24.35 -24.16 14.84
CA LEU A 89 -23.01 -24.75 14.71
C LEU A 89 -22.48 -24.73 13.27
N GLU A 90 -23.37 -24.88 12.31
CA GLU A 90 -23.06 -24.90 10.87
C GLU A 90 -22.53 -23.56 10.35
N TYR A 91 -22.79 -22.46 11.08
CA TYR A 91 -22.38 -21.09 10.73
C TYR A 91 -21.29 -20.53 11.64
N ARG A 92 -21.01 -21.14 12.78
CA ARG A 92 -19.88 -20.83 13.65
C ARG A 92 -18.70 -21.68 13.25
N GLY A 93 -17.51 -21.16 13.27
CA GLY A 93 -16.32 -21.98 13.12
C GLY A 93 -16.14 -23.01 14.27
N PRO A 94 -15.17 -23.93 14.12
CA PRO A 94 -14.90 -24.98 15.12
C PRO A 94 -14.32 -24.44 16.43
N PHE A 95 -13.85 -23.20 16.45
CA PHE A 95 -13.19 -22.57 17.60
C PHE A 95 -14.21 -21.86 18.49
N GLY A 96 -13.84 -21.75 19.77
CA GLY A 96 -14.55 -20.93 20.73
C GLY A 96 -14.41 -19.44 20.47
N SER A 97 -15.06 -18.63 21.29
CA SER A 97 -14.96 -17.18 21.19
C SER A 97 -14.59 -16.56 22.54
N VAL A 98 -13.86 -15.44 22.49
CA VAL A 98 -13.50 -14.65 23.67
C VAL A 98 -14.17 -13.28 23.60
N LYS A 99 -14.55 -12.77 24.79
CA LYS A 99 -15.06 -11.40 24.93
C LYS A 99 -13.95 -10.42 24.61
N THR A 100 -14.28 -9.36 23.89
CA THR A 100 -13.35 -8.26 23.67
C THR A 100 -13.51 -7.20 24.76
N LYS A 101 -12.66 -6.19 24.70
CA LYS A 101 -12.78 -4.98 25.52
C LYS A 101 -14.06 -4.17 25.24
N ILE A 102 -14.70 -4.40 24.10
CA ILE A 102 -15.96 -3.75 23.71
C ILE A 102 -17.11 -4.68 24.12
N PRO A 103 -18.06 -4.22 24.97
CA PRO A 103 -19.21 -5.02 25.36
C PRO A 103 -20.01 -5.55 24.16
N GLY A 104 -20.37 -6.83 24.19
CA GLY A 104 -21.15 -7.49 23.14
C GLY A 104 -20.36 -7.91 21.91
N ILE A 105 -19.09 -7.54 21.78
CA ILE A 105 -18.23 -7.92 20.67
C ILE A 105 -17.33 -9.09 21.09
N HIS A 106 -17.30 -10.12 20.26
CA HIS A 106 -16.51 -11.32 20.46
C HIS A 106 -15.55 -11.53 19.28
N PHE A 107 -14.36 -12.06 19.58
CA PHE A 107 -13.42 -12.57 18.58
C PHE A 107 -13.22 -14.06 18.79
N SER A 108 -12.65 -14.75 17.82
CA SER A 108 -12.23 -16.13 17.98
C SER A 108 -11.23 -16.25 19.15
N GLU A 109 -11.23 -17.39 19.84
CA GLU A 109 -10.27 -17.69 20.92
C GLU A 109 -8.81 -17.63 20.49
N ASN A 110 -8.54 -17.76 19.18
CA ASN A 110 -7.21 -17.59 18.60
C ASN A 110 -6.73 -16.13 18.57
N PHE A 111 -7.62 -15.16 18.80
CA PHE A 111 -7.36 -13.71 18.70
C PHE A 111 -7.40 -12.98 20.04
N GLN A 112 -6.93 -13.64 21.10
CA GLN A 112 -6.97 -13.11 22.47
C GLN A 112 -6.26 -11.76 22.60
N GLU A 113 -5.09 -11.59 21.98
CA GLU A 113 -4.34 -10.35 22.05
C GLU A 113 -5.05 -9.21 21.30
N SER A 114 -5.64 -9.52 20.15
CA SER A 114 -6.48 -8.56 19.41
C SER A 114 -7.73 -8.17 20.21
N ALA A 115 -8.31 -9.10 20.95
CA ALA A 115 -9.48 -8.85 21.80
C ALA A 115 -9.21 -7.81 22.90
N LYS A 116 -8.00 -7.79 23.45
CA LYS A 116 -7.55 -6.81 24.48
C LYS A 116 -7.44 -5.38 23.93
N ILE A 117 -7.26 -5.21 22.64
CA ILE A 117 -7.09 -3.93 21.97
C ILE A 117 -8.22 -3.61 20.97
N ALA A 118 -9.35 -4.30 21.09
CA ALA A 118 -10.48 -4.14 20.17
C ALA A 118 -10.98 -2.70 20.07
N ASP A 119 -10.84 -1.90 21.13
CA ASP A 119 -11.14 -0.46 21.14
C ASP A 119 -10.25 0.40 20.24
N LYS A 120 -9.16 -0.17 19.72
CA LYS A 120 -8.22 0.50 18.80
C LYS A 120 -8.33 -0.02 17.37
N LEU A 121 -9.24 -0.96 17.12
CA LEU A 121 -9.38 -1.64 15.82
C LEU A 121 -10.67 -1.21 15.12
N THR A 122 -10.59 -1.03 13.82
CA THR A 122 -11.77 -0.93 12.95
C THR A 122 -11.88 -2.21 12.14
N ILE A 123 -13.01 -2.91 12.26
CA ILE A 123 -13.24 -4.19 11.60
C ILE A 123 -14.41 -4.08 10.63
N CYS A 124 -14.14 -4.35 9.35
CA CYS A 124 -15.14 -4.38 8.30
C CYS A 124 -15.61 -5.83 8.09
N ARG A 125 -16.68 -6.26 8.79
CA ARG A 125 -17.24 -7.62 8.66
C ARG A 125 -18.08 -7.84 7.40
N SER A 126 -18.50 -6.76 6.76
CA SER A 126 -19.31 -6.78 5.54
C SER A 126 -18.51 -6.63 4.25
N MET A 127 -17.19 -6.76 4.31
CA MET A 127 -16.33 -6.69 3.13
C MET A 127 -16.67 -7.84 2.18
N THR A 128 -16.97 -7.52 0.93
CA THR A 128 -17.28 -8.50 -0.11
C THR A 128 -16.83 -7.99 -1.47
N HIS A 129 -16.57 -8.91 -2.38
CA HIS A 129 -16.28 -8.66 -3.78
C HIS A 129 -16.92 -9.74 -4.65
N GLY A 130 -17.15 -9.47 -5.92
CA GLY A 130 -17.80 -10.39 -6.86
C GLY A 130 -16.86 -11.39 -7.55
N GLU A 131 -15.63 -11.57 -7.05
CA GLU A 131 -14.63 -12.42 -7.69
C GLU A 131 -14.55 -13.79 -6.98
N ALA A 132 -14.64 -14.87 -7.75
CA ALA A 132 -14.56 -16.24 -7.24
C ALA A 132 -13.14 -16.85 -7.29
N ALA A 133 -12.29 -16.38 -8.23
CA ALA A 133 -10.92 -16.85 -8.36
C ALA A 133 -9.96 -16.13 -7.40
N HIS A 134 -9.00 -16.87 -6.84
CA HIS A 134 -8.04 -16.34 -5.87
C HIS A 134 -7.24 -15.15 -6.42
N GLU A 135 -6.74 -15.22 -7.64
CA GLU A 135 -5.95 -14.16 -8.28
C GLU A 135 -6.77 -12.89 -8.43
N ARG A 136 -8.01 -13.02 -8.87
CA ARG A 136 -8.92 -11.88 -9.07
C ARG A 136 -9.32 -11.26 -7.74
N GLY A 137 -9.59 -12.08 -6.72
CA GLY A 137 -9.84 -11.62 -5.35
C GLY A 137 -8.60 -10.91 -4.77
N THR A 138 -7.42 -11.47 -4.96
CA THR A 138 -6.14 -10.85 -4.55
C THR A 138 -5.92 -9.51 -5.22
N HIS A 139 -6.18 -9.40 -6.53
CA HIS A 139 -6.12 -8.13 -7.25
C HIS A 139 -7.02 -7.07 -6.59
N ASN A 140 -8.29 -7.43 -6.27
CA ASN A 140 -9.21 -6.53 -5.57
C ASN A 140 -8.65 -6.05 -4.22
N MET A 141 -8.05 -6.96 -3.45
CA MET A 141 -7.52 -6.64 -2.11
C MET A 141 -6.26 -5.75 -2.17
N PHE A 142 -5.46 -5.85 -3.24
CA PHE A 142 -4.26 -5.03 -3.41
C PHE A 142 -4.54 -3.67 -4.04
N THR A 143 -5.55 -3.58 -4.91
CA THR A 143 -5.78 -2.39 -5.75
C THR A 143 -7.08 -1.65 -5.42
N GLY A 144 -8.06 -2.31 -4.80
CA GLY A 144 -9.41 -1.79 -4.60
C GLY A 144 -10.30 -1.84 -5.85
N TYR A 145 -9.81 -2.42 -6.94
CA TYR A 145 -10.51 -2.47 -8.23
C TYR A 145 -10.69 -3.90 -8.73
N LYS A 146 -11.72 -4.12 -9.55
CA LYS A 146 -11.84 -5.35 -10.32
C LYS A 146 -10.74 -5.42 -11.39
N PRO A 147 -10.19 -6.62 -11.67
CA PRO A 147 -9.24 -6.77 -12.77
C PRO A 147 -9.81 -6.29 -14.09
N SER A 148 -9.02 -5.56 -14.84
CA SER A 148 -9.36 -5.04 -16.17
C SER A 148 -8.27 -5.43 -17.18
N PRO A 149 -8.63 -5.90 -18.39
CA PRO A 149 -7.65 -6.16 -19.43
C PRO A 149 -7.03 -4.88 -20.02
N ALA A 150 -7.71 -3.74 -19.85
CA ALA A 150 -7.31 -2.47 -20.43
C ALA A 150 -6.39 -1.64 -19.53
N ILE A 151 -6.47 -1.82 -18.20
CA ILE A 151 -5.76 -0.99 -17.21
C ILE A 151 -5.18 -1.88 -16.13
N LYS A 152 -3.89 -1.73 -15.87
CA LYS A 152 -3.23 -2.27 -14.68
C LYS A 152 -3.32 -1.25 -13.55
N PHE A 153 -4.05 -1.58 -12.50
CA PHE A 153 -4.21 -0.69 -11.36
C PHE A 153 -3.02 -0.78 -10.40
N PRO A 154 -2.60 0.36 -9.80
CA PRO A 154 -1.55 0.35 -8.79
C PRO A 154 -2.03 -0.28 -7.49
N SER A 155 -1.12 -0.91 -6.76
CA SER A 155 -1.37 -1.33 -5.39
C SER A 155 -1.51 -0.15 -4.44
N PHE A 156 -2.14 -0.35 -3.28
CA PHE A 156 -2.17 0.67 -2.20
C PHE A 156 -0.77 1.15 -1.82
N GLY A 157 0.21 0.23 -1.76
CA GLY A 157 1.59 0.60 -1.46
C GLY A 157 2.20 1.54 -2.49
N SER A 158 1.94 1.30 -3.78
CA SER A 158 2.41 2.18 -4.86
C SER A 158 1.71 3.54 -4.85
N VAL A 159 0.42 3.60 -4.52
CA VAL A 159 -0.30 4.87 -4.34
C VAL A 159 0.29 5.66 -3.18
N VAL A 160 0.53 5.03 -2.04
CA VAL A 160 1.17 5.68 -0.88
C VAL A 160 2.58 6.15 -1.22
N SER A 161 3.35 5.33 -1.97
CA SER A 161 4.68 5.71 -2.47
C SER A 161 4.65 6.94 -3.35
N HIS A 162 3.65 7.04 -4.23
CA HIS A 162 3.45 8.19 -5.11
C HIS A 162 3.09 9.46 -4.34
N GLU A 163 2.11 9.36 -3.42
CA GLU A 163 1.55 10.53 -2.73
C GLU A 163 2.45 11.07 -1.60
N LEU A 164 3.12 10.18 -0.85
CA LEU A 164 3.93 10.56 0.32
C LEU A 164 5.43 10.59 0.04
N GLY A 165 5.89 9.91 -0.99
CA GLY A 165 7.31 9.83 -1.34
C GLY A 165 8.18 9.12 -0.30
N SER A 166 9.50 9.22 -0.49
CA SER A 166 10.50 8.62 0.40
C SER A 166 10.84 9.52 1.58
N ARG A 167 11.24 8.92 2.70
CA ARG A 167 11.76 9.62 3.88
C ARG A 167 13.19 9.17 4.16
N LYS A 168 14.08 10.13 4.43
CA LYS A 168 15.47 9.85 4.83
C LYS A 168 16.18 8.86 3.90
N ASN A 169 15.95 8.97 2.60
CA ASN A 169 16.52 8.07 1.58
C ASN A 169 16.13 6.59 1.72
N LEU A 170 15.06 6.29 2.45
CA LEU A 170 14.51 4.93 2.53
C LEU A 170 13.53 4.70 1.38
N PRO A 171 13.42 3.47 0.85
CA PRO A 171 12.39 3.14 -0.13
C PRO A 171 11.01 3.44 0.46
N PRO A 172 10.14 4.17 -0.28
CA PRO A 172 8.83 4.56 0.25
C PRO A 172 7.85 3.38 0.35
N TYR A 173 8.09 2.31 -0.38
CA TYR A 173 7.31 1.09 -0.38
C TYR A 173 8.23 -0.13 -0.31
N VAL A 174 8.13 -0.90 0.76
CA VAL A 174 8.96 -2.08 1.03
C VAL A 174 8.08 -3.31 1.15
N CYS A 175 8.46 -4.40 0.49
CA CYS A 175 7.84 -5.72 0.63
C CYS A 175 8.78 -6.70 1.34
N ILE A 176 8.28 -7.32 2.41
CA ILE A 176 9.00 -8.28 3.25
C ILE A 176 8.26 -9.61 3.22
N PRO A 177 8.92 -10.72 3.03
CA PRO A 177 10.33 -10.91 2.68
C PRO A 177 10.63 -10.61 1.21
N ARG A 178 9.62 -10.60 0.36
CA ARG A 178 9.68 -10.36 -1.09
C ARG A 178 8.33 -9.82 -1.59
N VAL A 179 8.30 -9.35 -2.82
CA VAL A 179 7.04 -8.97 -3.49
C VAL A 179 6.11 -10.18 -3.53
N PRO A 180 4.92 -10.12 -2.93
CA PRO A 180 4.07 -11.29 -2.72
C PRO A 180 3.42 -11.80 -4.02
N ASN A 181 3.08 -10.89 -4.94
CA ASN A 181 2.45 -11.19 -6.23
C ASN A 181 2.59 -9.99 -7.17
N GLU A 182 2.19 -10.16 -8.43
CA GLU A 182 2.25 -9.11 -9.45
C GLU A 182 1.35 -7.90 -9.16
N PHE A 183 0.30 -8.06 -8.35
CA PHE A 183 -0.64 -6.99 -8.02
C PHE A 183 -0.11 -6.02 -6.96
N ALA A 184 1.04 -6.32 -6.36
CA ALA A 184 1.73 -5.39 -5.47
C ALA A 184 2.50 -4.29 -6.22
N GLY A 185 2.45 -4.29 -7.56
CA GLY A 185 3.19 -3.37 -8.43
C GLY A 185 2.57 -1.99 -8.57
N SER A 186 3.24 -1.16 -9.39
CA SER A 186 2.87 0.24 -9.63
C SER A 186 1.69 0.45 -10.59
N GLY A 187 1.25 -0.61 -11.29
CA GLY A 187 0.15 -0.50 -12.25
C GLY A 187 0.42 0.52 -13.35
N TYR A 188 -0.49 1.48 -13.52
CA TYR A 188 -0.35 2.58 -14.48
C TYR A 188 0.53 3.74 -13.98
N LEU A 189 0.94 3.73 -12.73
CA LEU A 189 1.93 4.68 -12.23
C LEU A 189 3.32 4.27 -12.75
N SER A 190 4.26 5.22 -12.75
CA SER A 190 5.64 4.90 -13.10
C SER A 190 6.18 3.75 -12.23
N SER A 191 6.96 2.88 -12.83
CA SER A 191 7.63 1.77 -12.14
C SER A 191 8.48 2.23 -10.95
N SER A 192 8.88 3.48 -10.93
CA SER A 192 9.62 4.11 -9.82
C SER A 192 8.84 4.15 -8.49
N PHE A 193 7.52 3.95 -8.52
CA PHE A 193 6.67 3.86 -7.32
C PHE A 193 6.37 2.42 -6.90
N GLY A 194 6.98 1.45 -7.59
CA GLY A 194 6.86 0.04 -7.28
C GLY A 194 7.54 -0.35 -5.96
N PRO A 195 7.30 -1.59 -5.50
CA PRO A 195 7.85 -2.07 -4.24
C PRO A 195 9.36 -2.37 -4.32
N PHE A 196 10.08 -1.95 -3.30
CA PHE A 196 11.41 -2.47 -2.99
C PHE A 196 11.26 -3.83 -2.31
N SER A 197 11.86 -4.87 -2.89
CA SER A 197 11.89 -6.21 -2.29
C SER A 197 13.11 -6.36 -1.39
N VAL A 198 12.89 -6.77 -0.14
CA VAL A 198 14.01 -7.11 0.76
C VAL A 198 14.82 -8.30 0.20
N GLY A 199 14.13 -9.22 -0.49
CA GLY A 199 14.76 -10.30 -1.25
C GLY A 199 15.28 -11.46 -0.40
N SER A 200 15.26 -11.33 0.91
CA SER A 200 15.67 -12.36 1.89
C SER A 200 14.64 -12.45 3.01
N ASP A 201 14.53 -13.62 3.60
CA ASP A 201 13.63 -13.88 4.72
C ASP A 201 14.30 -13.49 6.05
N PRO A 202 13.73 -12.54 6.82
CA PRO A 202 14.28 -12.14 8.12
C PRO A 202 14.41 -13.28 9.15
N ALA A 203 13.67 -14.37 8.97
CA ALA A 203 13.76 -15.55 9.83
C ALA A 203 15.04 -16.38 9.61
N LYS A 204 15.75 -16.18 8.51
CA LYS A 204 17.00 -16.90 8.23
C LYS A 204 18.15 -16.37 9.07
N LYS A 205 19.04 -17.27 9.51
CA LYS A 205 20.23 -16.91 10.28
C LYS A 205 21.15 -15.94 9.53
N GLU A 206 21.24 -16.08 8.21
CA GLU A 206 22.05 -15.25 7.33
C GLU A 206 21.15 -14.22 6.60
N PHE A 207 20.32 -13.51 7.40
CA PHE A 207 19.50 -12.47 6.85
C PHE A 207 20.37 -11.28 6.40
N GLU A 208 20.36 -11.03 5.12
CA GLU A 208 20.94 -9.85 4.51
C GLU A 208 19.95 -9.26 3.51
N VAL A 209 19.79 -7.94 3.56
CA VAL A 209 19.01 -7.22 2.55
C VAL A 209 19.91 -7.02 1.35
N ARG A 210 19.41 -7.45 0.19
CA ARG A 210 20.11 -7.25 -1.07
C ARG A 210 20.46 -5.78 -1.27
N ASP A 211 21.63 -5.53 -1.84
CA ASP A 211 22.04 -4.23 -2.32
C ASP A 211 22.19 -3.12 -1.25
N LEU A 212 22.27 -3.49 0.04
CA LEU A 212 22.62 -2.57 1.12
C LEU A 212 24.14 -2.45 1.35
N SER A 213 24.92 -3.31 0.75
CA SER A 213 26.39 -3.29 0.82
C SER A 213 27.00 -3.50 -0.55
N LEU A 214 28.17 -2.91 -0.76
CA LEU A 214 28.95 -3.23 -1.95
C LEU A 214 29.41 -4.68 -1.89
N PRO A 215 29.47 -5.40 -3.05
CA PRO A 215 30.14 -6.67 -3.13
C PRO A 215 31.57 -6.60 -2.61
N LYS A 216 32.04 -7.64 -1.93
CA LYS A 216 33.34 -7.68 -1.24
C LYS A 216 34.55 -7.38 -2.14
N ASP A 217 34.40 -7.59 -3.45
CA ASP A 217 35.39 -7.37 -4.48
C ASP A 217 35.37 -5.97 -5.13
N ILE A 218 34.45 -5.09 -4.69
CA ILE A 218 34.28 -3.74 -5.22
C ILE A 218 34.62 -2.70 -4.14
N SER A 219 35.74 -1.97 -4.36
CA SER A 219 36.08 -0.82 -3.53
C SER A 219 35.19 0.39 -3.84
N ASP A 220 35.09 1.33 -2.88
CA ASP A 220 34.35 2.59 -3.06
C ASP A 220 34.81 3.39 -4.27
N HIS A 221 36.13 3.38 -4.55
CA HIS A 221 36.69 4.06 -5.72
C HIS A 221 36.19 3.42 -7.02
N ARG A 222 36.29 2.11 -7.12
CA ARG A 222 35.82 1.37 -8.31
C ARG A 222 34.31 1.53 -8.52
N PHE A 223 33.56 1.65 -7.43
CA PHE A 223 32.12 1.93 -7.47
C PHE A 223 31.84 3.36 -7.98
N ALA A 224 32.58 4.35 -7.53
CA ALA A 224 32.47 5.73 -7.99
C ALA A 224 32.79 5.85 -9.49
N ASP A 225 33.82 5.15 -9.97
CA ASP A 225 34.20 5.12 -11.40
C ASP A 225 33.08 4.51 -12.26
N ARG A 226 32.49 3.39 -11.82
CA ARG A 226 31.35 2.77 -12.50
C ARG A 226 30.15 3.71 -12.59
N LYS A 227 29.85 4.45 -11.49
CA LYS A 227 28.79 5.45 -11.47
C LYS A 227 29.03 6.60 -12.45
N ASN A 228 30.26 7.07 -12.56
CA ASN A 228 30.64 8.13 -13.49
C ASN A 228 30.54 7.63 -14.94
N LEU A 229 31.00 6.42 -15.22
CA LEU A 229 30.90 5.80 -16.54
C LEU A 229 29.40 5.63 -16.94
N LEU A 230 28.57 5.13 -16.04
CA LEU A 230 27.14 4.99 -16.27
C LEU A 230 26.52 6.34 -16.63
N LYS A 231 26.79 7.40 -15.87
CA LYS A 231 26.29 8.76 -16.19
C LYS A 231 26.68 9.24 -17.58
N MET A 232 27.90 8.94 -18.03
CA MET A 232 28.33 9.34 -19.39
C MET A 232 27.55 8.58 -20.47
N VAL A 233 27.34 7.29 -20.27
CA VAL A 233 26.53 6.46 -21.17
C VAL A 233 25.07 6.93 -21.18
N ASP A 234 24.46 7.12 -20.03
CA ASP A 234 23.08 7.57 -19.91
C ASP A 234 22.86 8.94 -20.54
N SER A 235 23.80 9.89 -20.38
CA SER A 235 23.70 11.22 -21.00
C SER A 235 23.68 11.13 -22.53
N HIS A 236 24.44 10.20 -23.11
CA HIS A 236 24.43 9.94 -24.55
C HIS A 236 23.09 9.36 -25.02
N PHE A 237 22.53 8.40 -24.31
CA PHE A 237 21.22 7.82 -24.66
C PHE A 237 20.08 8.82 -24.49
N ARG A 238 20.07 9.64 -23.42
CA ARG A 238 19.06 10.68 -23.20
C ARG A 238 19.04 11.78 -24.25
N SER A 239 20.17 12.05 -24.89
CA SER A 239 20.18 12.97 -26.01
C SER A 239 19.40 12.47 -27.23
N LYS A 240 19.07 11.17 -27.27
CA LYS A 240 18.40 10.51 -28.39
C LYS A 240 16.99 10.04 -28.06
N GLU A 241 16.71 9.73 -26.79
CA GLU A 241 15.44 9.16 -26.36
C GLU A 241 15.07 9.63 -24.96
N ASN A 242 13.81 10.08 -24.79
CA ASN A 242 13.20 10.36 -23.49
C ASN A 242 12.00 9.45 -23.32
N SER A 243 12.06 8.55 -22.34
CA SER A 243 10.95 7.64 -22.01
C SER A 243 10.77 7.51 -20.51
N ASP A 244 9.55 7.23 -20.04
CA ASP A 244 9.24 6.95 -18.62
C ASP A 244 10.12 5.81 -18.07
N GLY A 245 10.47 4.82 -18.90
CA GLY A 245 11.35 3.73 -18.53
C GLY A 245 12.76 4.18 -18.17
N LEU A 246 13.33 5.15 -18.90
CA LEU A 246 14.64 5.73 -18.61
C LEU A 246 14.61 6.57 -17.33
N ASP A 247 13.55 7.35 -17.11
CA ASP A 247 13.38 8.15 -15.90
C ASP A 247 13.22 7.26 -14.67
N ALA A 248 12.49 6.16 -14.80
CA ALA A 248 12.35 5.16 -13.75
C ALA A 248 13.69 4.50 -13.43
N MET A 249 14.50 4.13 -14.44
CA MET A 249 15.83 3.55 -14.23
C MET A 249 16.76 4.51 -13.48
N ASP A 250 16.80 5.77 -13.87
CA ASP A 250 17.61 6.78 -13.16
C ASP A 250 17.20 6.91 -11.70
N LYS A 251 15.90 6.92 -11.43
CA LYS A 251 15.40 6.98 -10.07
C LYS A 251 15.81 5.72 -9.31
N PHE A 252 15.71 4.54 -9.89
CA PHE A 252 16.17 3.29 -9.25
C PHE A 252 17.65 3.32 -8.93
N TYR A 253 18.50 3.76 -9.85
CA TYR A 253 19.94 3.90 -9.60
C TYR A 253 20.22 4.91 -8.48
N LYS A 254 19.57 6.07 -8.53
CA LYS A 254 19.71 7.10 -7.50
C LYS A 254 19.27 6.59 -6.13
N ASP A 255 18.14 5.92 -6.06
CA ASP A 255 17.59 5.38 -4.82
C ASP A 255 18.47 4.23 -4.29
N ALA A 256 18.96 3.34 -5.17
CA ALA A 256 19.89 2.26 -4.81
C ALA A 256 21.22 2.82 -4.27
N TYR A 257 21.80 3.80 -4.93
CA TYR A 257 23.05 4.45 -4.45
C TYR A 257 22.86 5.17 -3.13
N SER A 258 21.70 5.82 -2.95
CA SER A 258 21.34 6.48 -1.71
C SER A 258 21.19 5.46 -0.58
N LEU A 259 20.58 4.33 -0.86
CA LEU A 259 20.34 3.24 0.08
C LEU A 259 21.65 2.58 0.54
N ILE A 260 22.56 2.26 -0.38
CA ILE A 260 23.89 1.68 -0.08
C ILE A 260 24.69 2.58 0.85
N ASN A 261 24.58 3.90 0.67
CA ASN A 261 25.33 4.89 1.45
C ASN A 261 24.58 5.34 2.71
N SER A 262 23.32 4.97 2.89
CA SER A 262 22.55 5.38 4.05
C SER A 262 22.85 4.51 5.28
N LYS A 263 23.37 5.15 6.32
CA LYS A 263 23.54 4.52 7.64
C LYS A 263 22.19 4.14 8.25
N GLU A 264 21.21 5.00 8.08
CA GLU A 264 19.85 4.80 8.57
C GLU A 264 19.19 3.57 7.93
N ALA A 265 19.43 3.34 6.62
CA ALA A 265 18.93 2.16 5.93
C ALA A 265 19.56 0.88 6.48
N LYS A 266 20.88 0.87 6.66
CA LYS A 266 21.59 -0.28 7.25
C LYS A 266 21.10 -0.57 8.66
N GLU A 267 20.88 0.47 9.47
CA GLU A 267 20.37 0.33 10.84
C GLU A 267 18.91 -0.16 10.87
N ALA A 268 18.08 0.30 9.94
CA ALA A 268 16.66 -0.09 9.87
C ALA A 268 16.44 -1.58 9.59
N PHE A 269 17.38 -2.23 8.92
CA PHE A 269 17.32 -3.65 8.60
C PHE A 269 18.22 -4.52 9.47
N ASP A 270 18.93 -3.94 10.44
CA ASP A 270 19.81 -4.66 11.34
C ASP A 270 19.05 -5.20 12.57
N LEU A 271 18.49 -6.39 12.43
CA LEU A 271 17.78 -7.07 13.51
C LEU A 271 18.65 -7.41 14.73
N SER A 272 19.99 -7.37 14.60
CA SER A 272 20.88 -7.64 15.73
C SER A 272 20.79 -6.56 16.82
N LYS A 273 20.46 -5.34 16.43
CA LYS A 273 20.31 -4.18 17.31
C LYS A 273 18.96 -4.14 18.06
N GLU A 274 17.99 -4.96 17.66
CA GLU A 274 16.69 -4.98 18.30
C GLU A 274 16.75 -5.55 19.70
N ASN A 275 15.97 -4.92 20.60
CA ASN A 275 15.90 -5.34 22.01
C ASN A 275 15.33 -6.76 22.12
N GLN A 276 15.96 -7.59 22.96
CA GLN A 276 15.56 -8.97 23.18
C GLN A 276 14.09 -9.11 23.63
N LYS A 277 13.58 -8.18 24.43
CA LYS A 277 12.16 -8.15 24.84
C LYS A 277 11.20 -7.93 23.67
N VAL A 278 11.62 -7.14 22.68
CA VAL A 278 10.84 -6.93 21.45
C VAL A 278 10.79 -8.22 20.64
N LYS A 279 11.95 -8.85 20.42
CA LYS A 279 12.02 -10.15 19.71
C LYS A 279 11.19 -11.25 20.39
N GLU A 280 11.18 -11.31 21.72
CA GLU A 280 10.38 -12.26 22.49
C GLU A 280 8.87 -12.00 22.37
N ARG A 281 8.48 -10.71 22.28
CA ARG A 281 7.08 -10.32 22.09
C ARG A 281 6.52 -10.76 20.74
N TYR A 282 7.31 -10.71 19.69
CA TYR A 282 6.92 -11.18 18.34
C TYR A 282 7.03 -12.71 18.20
N GLY A 283 7.72 -13.39 19.11
CA GLY A 283 7.96 -14.82 19.12
C GLY A 283 9.29 -15.22 18.50
N LYS A 284 9.87 -16.32 19.01
CA LYS A 284 11.15 -16.85 18.56
C LYS A 284 11.03 -17.89 17.43
N ASN A 285 9.86 -18.00 16.81
CA ASN A 285 9.60 -18.87 15.66
C ASN A 285 9.76 -18.09 14.35
N GLU A 286 9.74 -18.80 13.22
CA GLU A 286 9.89 -18.18 11.90
C GLU A 286 8.86 -17.08 11.63
N ALA A 287 7.61 -17.24 12.07
CA ALA A 287 6.57 -16.25 11.87
C ALA A 287 6.85 -14.95 12.65
N GLY A 288 7.33 -15.08 13.90
CA GLY A 288 7.65 -13.92 14.74
C GLY A 288 8.92 -13.19 14.33
N LEU A 289 9.80 -13.83 13.57
CA LEU A 289 11.04 -13.23 13.06
C LEU A 289 10.86 -12.55 11.71
N ARG A 290 9.78 -12.83 11.00
CA ARG A 290 9.40 -12.18 9.72
C ARG A 290 8.73 -10.84 9.95
#